data_acc9d9a9046c45b410e38c0e4b412a91
#
_entry.id   acc9d9a9046c45b410e38c0e4b412a91
#
_cell.length_a   1.000
_cell.length_b   1.000
_cell.length_c   1.000
_cell.angle_alpha   90.00
_cell.angle_beta   90.00
_cell.angle_gamma   90.00
#
_symmetry.space_group_name_H-M   'P 1'
#
loop_
_entity.id
_entity.type
_entity.pdbx_description
1 polymer ?
#
loop_
_entity_poly.entity_id
_entity_poly.type
_entity_poly.pdbx_seq_one_letter_code
_entity_poly.pdbx_strand_id
1 'polypeptide(L)'
;FTGRPGVGKTQLAFQLAADLASGRGAFLQGETPREPVKVLFMSLEMNMFQLGHIVTPLTERYPDLKQKNLAVYAKGEMLPLDEEAGQAYFEALVGKLQPSVVIIDSLSHMARAELTSDTEMKTAFEFLQRARNQFDFGLVIIHHHRKKANDAQSKKRPNDLSDVYGSFYITAAVDFVLDLEERAEDIE
;
A
#
# COMPACT_ATOMS: atom_id res chain seq x y z
N PHE A 1 -3.05 -4.96 -0.19
CA PHE A 1 -2.07 -6.02 -0.43
C PHE A 1 -1.51 -6.51 0.88
N THR A 2 -1.52 -7.79 1.11
CA THR A 2 -1.02 -8.40 2.34
C THR A 2 -0.02 -9.53 2.03
N GLY A 3 0.70 -10.03 3.03
CA GLY A 3 1.70 -11.09 2.89
C GLY A 3 2.88 -10.94 3.85
N ARG A 4 3.75 -11.94 3.90
CA ARG A 4 4.96 -11.93 4.74
C ARG A 4 5.94 -10.81 4.31
N PRO A 5 6.80 -10.34 5.22
CA PRO A 5 7.92 -9.48 4.82
C PRO A 5 8.78 -10.15 3.72
N GLY A 6 9.23 -9.37 2.75
CA GLY A 6 10.12 -9.87 1.68
C GLY A 6 9.45 -10.48 0.45
N VAL A 7 8.14 -10.78 0.47
CA VAL A 7 7.43 -11.42 -0.68
C VAL A 7 7.20 -10.49 -1.89
N GLY A 8 7.71 -9.27 -1.88
CA GLY A 8 7.61 -8.36 -3.03
C GLY A 8 6.38 -7.44 -3.06
N LYS A 9 5.66 -7.24 -1.94
CA LYS A 9 4.47 -6.38 -1.89
C LYS A 9 4.71 -4.97 -2.42
N THR A 10 5.76 -4.31 -1.95
CA THR A 10 6.15 -2.96 -2.39
C THR A 10 6.45 -2.91 -3.88
N GLN A 11 7.20 -3.89 -4.40
CA GLN A 11 7.51 -3.96 -5.84
C GLN A 11 6.25 -4.14 -6.67
N LEU A 12 5.33 -5.02 -6.24
CA LEU A 12 4.07 -5.22 -6.93
C LEU A 12 3.20 -3.96 -6.91
N ALA A 13 3.15 -3.26 -5.77
CA ALA A 13 2.40 -2.02 -5.65
C ALA A 13 3.00 -0.88 -6.50
N PHE A 14 4.34 -0.79 -6.60
CA PHE A 14 4.98 0.14 -7.52
C PHE A 14 4.72 -0.21 -8.98
N GLN A 15 4.68 -1.50 -9.33
CA GLN A 15 4.31 -1.93 -10.68
C GLN A 15 2.87 -1.53 -11.00
N LEU A 16 1.92 -1.69 -10.07
CA LEU A 16 0.56 -1.19 -10.23
C LEU A 16 0.55 0.34 -10.42
N ALA A 17 1.29 1.08 -9.58
CA ALA A 17 1.37 2.53 -9.68
C ALA A 17 1.90 2.98 -11.05
N ALA A 18 2.96 2.33 -11.55
CA ALA A 18 3.55 2.63 -12.85
C ALA A 18 2.61 2.28 -14.02
N ASP A 19 1.91 1.15 -13.93
CA ASP A 19 0.92 0.74 -14.93
C ASP A 19 -0.24 1.74 -15.02
N LEU A 20 -0.83 2.12 -13.89
CA LEU A 20 -1.89 3.11 -13.79
C LEU A 20 -1.43 4.50 -14.29
N ALA A 21 -0.25 4.95 -13.87
CA ALA A 21 0.26 6.26 -14.23
C ALA A 21 0.72 6.36 -15.70
N SER A 22 1.04 5.23 -16.34
CA SER A 22 1.37 5.16 -17.77
C SER A 22 0.17 4.83 -18.66
N GLY A 23 -0.93 4.28 -18.10
CA GLY A 23 -2.11 3.87 -18.86
C GLY A 23 -1.89 2.62 -19.73
N ARG A 24 -1.02 1.70 -19.28
CA ARG A 24 -0.73 0.47 -20.06
C ARG A 24 -1.85 -0.56 -20.07
N GLY A 25 -2.64 -0.62 -19.00
CA GLY A 25 -3.78 -1.52 -18.91
C GLY A 25 -3.42 -3.01 -18.78
N ALA A 26 -2.30 -3.35 -18.13
CA ALA A 26 -1.74 -4.70 -18.18
C ALA A 26 -1.27 -5.26 -16.81
N PHE A 27 -1.77 -4.73 -15.69
CA PHE A 27 -1.37 -5.21 -14.37
C PHE A 27 -1.96 -6.59 -14.07
N LEU A 28 -1.13 -7.57 -13.70
CA LEU A 28 -1.50 -8.95 -13.34
C LEU A 28 -2.47 -9.62 -14.32
N GLN A 29 -2.33 -9.39 -15.62
CA GLN A 29 -3.24 -9.87 -16.65
C GLN A 29 -4.71 -9.40 -16.49
N GLY A 30 -4.94 -8.47 -15.56
CA GLY A 30 -6.21 -7.80 -15.35
C GLY A 30 -6.34 -6.56 -16.24
N GLU A 31 -7.54 -6.01 -16.27
CA GLU A 31 -7.80 -4.75 -16.95
C GLU A 31 -7.60 -3.60 -15.96
N THR A 32 -6.56 -2.80 -16.16
CA THR A 32 -6.41 -1.48 -15.55
C THR A 32 -6.79 -0.40 -16.57
N PRO A 33 -7.06 0.84 -16.14
CA PRO A 33 -7.33 1.93 -17.09
C PRO A 33 -6.25 2.05 -18.16
N ARG A 34 -6.65 2.16 -19.43
CA ARG A 34 -5.75 2.36 -20.57
C ARG A 34 -5.38 3.83 -20.77
N GLU A 35 -5.98 4.71 -19.99
CA GLU A 35 -5.59 6.12 -19.92
C GLU A 35 -4.81 6.39 -18.64
N PRO A 36 -3.73 7.19 -18.72
CA PRO A 36 -2.94 7.51 -17.55
C PRO A 36 -3.75 8.24 -16.49
N VAL A 37 -3.72 7.73 -15.26
CA VAL A 37 -4.34 8.38 -14.09
C VAL A 37 -3.27 8.89 -13.14
N LYS A 38 -3.62 9.86 -12.29
CA LYS A 38 -2.70 10.36 -11.27
C LYS A 38 -2.66 9.40 -10.09
N VAL A 39 -1.46 9.00 -9.71
CA VAL A 39 -1.19 8.11 -8.58
C VAL A 39 -0.32 8.83 -7.56
N LEU A 40 -0.71 8.76 -6.30
CA LEU A 40 0.09 9.15 -5.15
C LEU A 40 0.59 7.89 -4.45
N PHE A 41 1.89 7.64 -4.46
CA PHE A 41 2.52 6.53 -3.74
C PHE A 41 3.24 7.04 -2.50
N MET A 42 2.81 6.57 -1.34
CA MET A 42 3.37 6.96 -0.04
C MET A 42 4.10 5.77 0.57
N SER A 43 5.44 5.79 0.52
CA SER A 43 6.27 4.81 1.21
C SER A 43 6.63 5.31 2.60
N LEU A 44 5.95 4.81 3.60
CA LEU A 44 6.18 5.19 5.00
C LEU A 44 7.27 4.34 5.67
N GLU A 45 7.67 3.25 5.01
CA GLU A 45 8.68 2.31 5.49
C GLU A 45 10.07 2.60 4.91
N MET A 46 10.16 2.96 3.62
CA MET A 46 11.41 3.16 2.90
C MET A 46 11.73 4.63 2.68
N ASN A 47 13.01 4.97 2.81
CA ASN A 47 13.52 6.28 2.42
C ASN A 47 13.76 6.37 0.89
N MET A 48 14.04 7.58 0.37
CA MET A 48 14.23 7.81 -1.07
C MET A 48 15.36 6.99 -1.69
N PHE A 49 16.43 6.73 -0.94
CA PHE A 49 17.54 5.91 -1.42
C PHE A 49 17.11 4.45 -1.65
N GLN A 50 16.41 3.86 -0.67
CA GLN A 50 15.88 2.49 -0.77
C GLN A 50 14.85 2.38 -1.91
N LEU A 51 13.97 3.39 -2.04
CA LEU A 51 12.99 3.44 -3.11
C LEU A 51 13.65 3.53 -4.49
N GLY A 52 14.77 4.23 -4.62
CA GLY A 52 15.51 4.34 -5.88
C GLY A 52 15.85 2.99 -6.49
N HIS A 53 16.20 1.99 -5.68
CA HIS A 53 16.48 0.63 -6.15
C HIS A 53 15.26 -0.09 -6.75
N ILE A 54 14.05 0.31 -6.35
CA ILE A 54 12.79 -0.25 -6.89
C ILE A 54 12.31 0.58 -8.08
N VAL A 55 12.36 1.90 -7.95
CA VAL A 55 11.80 2.84 -8.93
C VAL A 55 12.63 2.87 -10.22
N THR A 56 13.96 2.86 -10.12
CA THR A 56 14.84 2.97 -11.30
C THR A 56 14.59 1.86 -12.33
N PRO A 57 14.61 0.56 -11.97
CA PRO A 57 14.31 -0.50 -12.94
C PRO A 57 12.89 -0.41 -13.52
N LEU A 58 11.93 0.09 -12.72
CA LEU A 58 10.57 0.25 -13.20
C LEU A 58 10.43 1.40 -14.19
N THR A 59 11.10 2.53 -13.98
CA THR A 59 11.07 3.64 -14.93
C THR A 59 11.67 3.27 -16.28
N GLU A 60 12.70 2.42 -16.31
CA GLU A 60 13.24 1.86 -17.54
C GLU A 60 12.23 0.97 -18.27
N ARG A 61 11.47 0.19 -17.52
CA ARG A 61 10.41 -0.68 -18.07
C ARG A 61 9.18 0.09 -18.55
N TYR A 62 8.94 1.28 -18.00
CA TYR A 62 7.79 2.13 -18.29
C TYR A 62 8.25 3.49 -18.90
N PRO A 63 8.78 3.51 -20.14
CA PRO A 63 9.30 4.73 -20.76
C PRO A 63 8.21 5.81 -20.97
N ASP A 64 6.94 5.39 -21.04
CA ASP A 64 5.79 6.30 -21.18
C ASP A 64 5.32 6.89 -19.84
N LEU A 65 5.94 6.49 -18.74
CA LEU A 65 5.60 6.98 -17.41
C LEU A 65 5.94 8.47 -17.30
N LYS A 66 4.90 9.30 -17.25
CA LYS A 66 5.06 10.73 -17.05
C LYS A 66 5.17 11.04 -15.56
N GLN A 67 6.24 11.69 -15.15
CA GLN A 67 6.47 12.09 -13.76
C GLN A 67 5.30 12.87 -13.14
N LYS A 68 4.54 13.61 -13.94
CA LYS A 68 3.36 14.33 -13.46
C LYS A 68 2.20 13.43 -13.03
N ASN A 69 2.18 12.17 -13.46
CA ASN A 69 1.13 11.22 -13.15
C ASN A 69 1.48 10.30 -11.97
N LEU A 70 2.75 10.26 -11.54
CA LEU A 70 3.18 9.50 -10.37
C LEU A 70 3.93 10.41 -9.41
N ALA A 71 3.32 10.70 -8.28
CA ALA A 71 3.96 11.37 -7.15
C ALA A 71 4.38 10.32 -6.12
N VAL A 72 5.63 10.36 -5.68
CA VAL A 72 6.18 9.43 -4.70
C VAL A 72 6.65 10.21 -3.48
N TYR A 73 6.19 9.81 -2.32
CA TYR A 73 6.63 10.33 -1.02
C TYR A 73 7.28 9.22 -0.21
N ALA A 74 8.46 9.51 0.34
CA ALA A 74 9.25 8.57 1.08
C ALA A 74 9.09 8.75 2.60
N LYS A 75 9.59 7.79 3.36
CA LYS A 75 9.69 7.88 4.82
C LYS A 75 10.39 9.17 5.24
N GLY A 76 9.79 9.87 6.19
CA GLY A 76 10.28 11.15 6.73
C GLY A 76 9.72 12.39 6.02
N GLU A 77 9.03 12.24 4.89
CA GLU A 77 8.37 13.35 4.19
C GLU A 77 6.91 13.53 4.62
N MET A 78 6.36 12.56 5.37
CA MET A 78 4.99 12.56 5.85
C MET A 78 4.93 12.71 7.37
N LEU A 79 3.90 13.42 7.82
CA LEU A 79 3.54 13.49 9.23
C LEU A 79 2.63 12.30 9.59
N PRO A 80 2.65 11.85 10.86
CA PRO A 80 1.80 10.74 11.32
C PRO A 80 0.31 11.04 11.15
N LEU A 81 -0.46 10.08 10.64
CA LEU A 81 -1.89 10.24 10.35
C LEU A 81 -2.80 10.03 11.58
N ASP A 82 -2.25 9.62 12.71
CA ASP A 82 -2.90 9.62 14.02
C ASP A 82 -2.92 11.01 14.68
N GLU A 83 -2.20 11.98 14.10
CA GLU A 83 -2.14 13.36 14.56
C GLU A 83 -2.93 14.31 13.62
N GLU A 84 -3.58 15.31 14.17
CA GLU A 84 -4.34 16.31 13.41
C GLU A 84 -3.50 17.02 12.35
N ALA A 85 -2.24 17.36 12.68
CA ALA A 85 -1.31 17.99 11.74
C ALA A 85 -0.98 17.08 10.56
N GLY A 86 -0.85 15.77 10.79
CA GLY A 86 -0.61 14.78 9.73
C GLY A 86 -1.83 14.62 8.83
N GLN A 87 -3.02 14.58 9.42
CA GLN A 87 -4.29 14.53 8.67
C GLN A 87 -4.47 15.76 7.79
N ALA A 88 -4.28 16.95 8.34
CA ALA A 88 -4.36 18.20 7.58
C ALA A 88 -3.33 18.28 6.45
N TYR A 89 -2.09 17.82 6.70
CA TYR A 89 -1.05 17.74 5.67
C TYR A 89 -1.45 16.78 4.55
N PHE A 90 -1.96 15.58 4.89
CA PHE A 90 -2.43 14.60 3.91
C PHE A 90 -3.57 15.16 3.05
N GLU A 91 -4.57 15.78 3.66
CA GLU A 91 -5.71 16.39 2.95
C GLU A 91 -5.25 17.52 2.01
N ALA A 92 -4.33 18.37 2.46
CA ALA A 92 -3.75 19.42 1.63
C ALA A 92 -2.96 18.85 0.43
N LEU A 93 -2.21 17.77 0.66
CA LEU A 93 -1.46 17.08 -0.39
C LEU A 93 -2.39 16.45 -1.43
N VAL A 94 -3.40 15.70 -0.98
CA VAL A 94 -4.38 15.05 -1.86
C VAL A 94 -5.20 16.10 -2.61
N GLY A 95 -5.65 17.16 -1.93
CA GLY A 95 -6.38 18.26 -2.54
C GLY A 95 -5.57 18.99 -3.62
N LYS A 96 -4.24 19.13 -3.43
CA LYS A 96 -3.34 19.75 -4.42
C LYS A 96 -3.05 18.83 -5.61
N LEU A 97 -2.78 17.55 -5.36
CA LEU A 97 -2.39 16.58 -6.39
C LEU A 97 -3.61 16.04 -7.15
N GLN A 98 -4.75 15.94 -6.48
CA GLN A 98 -5.97 15.31 -7.00
C GLN A 98 -5.68 13.93 -7.62
N PRO A 99 -5.13 12.99 -6.86
CA PRO A 99 -4.83 11.65 -7.35
C PRO A 99 -6.12 10.86 -7.54
N SER A 100 -6.18 10.04 -8.58
CA SER A 100 -7.25 9.05 -8.76
C SER A 100 -7.01 7.81 -7.89
N VAL A 101 -5.75 7.54 -7.52
CA VAL A 101 -5.36 6.41 -6.67
C VAL A 101 -4.30 6.85 -5.67
N VAL A 102 -4.49 6.47 -4.41
CA VAL A 102 -3.51 6.62 -3.33
C VAL A 102 -3.06 5.23 -2.89
N ILE A 103 -1.74 5.01 -2.85
CA ILE A 103 -1.13 3.75 -2.40
C ILE A 103 -0.31 4.06 -1.14
N ILE A 104 -0.54 3.32 -0.06
CA ILE A 104 0.13 3.49 1.24
C ILE A 104 0.91 2.23 1.58
N ASP A 105 2.22 2.35 1.73
CA ASP A 105 3.16 1.28 2.09
C ASP A 105 4.01 1.71 3.33
N SER A 106 3.68 1.24 4.51
CA SER A 106 2.62 0.33 4.93
C SER A 106 1.73 0.95 6.00
N LEU A 107 0.57 0.33 6.23
CA LEU A 107 -0.42 0.77 7.24
C LEU A 107 0.21 0.91 8.64
N SER A 108 1.08 -0.02 9.04
CA SER A 108 1.73 -0.03 10.36
C SER A 108 2.61 1.19 10.63
N HIS A 109 3.05 1.90 9.59
CA HIS A 109 3.93 3.08 9.71
C HIS A 109 3.19 4.41 9.57
N MET A 110 1.86 4.39 9.55
CA MET A 110 1.05 5.61 9.40
C MET A 110 0.95 6.45 10.68
N ALA A 111 1.24 5.85 11.84
CA ALA A 111 1.20 6.51 13.14
C ALA A 111 2.61 6.70 13.70
N ARG A 112 2.75 7.63 14.66
CA ARG A 112 4.02 7.90 15.36
C ARG A 112 4.49 6.69 16.19
N ALA A 113 3.56 6.02 16.85
CA ALA A 113 3.82 4.74 17.49
C ALA A 113 3.47 3.60 16.52
N GLU A 114 4.20 2.47 16.60
CA GLU A 114 3.74 1.27 15.88
C GLU A 114 2.29 1.01 16.28
N LEU A 115 1.40 0.94 15.28
CA LEU A 115 -0.02 0.68 15.50
C LEU A 115 -0.17 -0.73 16.11
N THR A 116 -0.06 -0.81 17.42
CA THR A 116 -0.11 -2.08 18.16
C THR A 116 -1.49 -2.38 18.71
N SER A 117 -2.36 -1.35 18.78
CA SER A 117 -3.72 -1.50 19.28
C SER A 117 -4.75 -1.39 18.14
N ASP A 118 -5.83 -2.16 18.26
CA ASP A 118 -6.95 -2.11 17.33
C ASP A 118 -7.60 -0.70 17.29
N THR A 119 -7.54 0.05 18.38
CA THR A 119 -8.14 1.38 18.48
C THR A 119 -7.36 2.42 17.66
N GLU A 120 -6.02 2.43 17.74
CA GLU A 120 -5.17 3.36 16.98
C GLU A 120 -5.27 3.09 15.49
N MET A 121 -5.25 1.81 15.12
CA MET A 121 -5.42 1.38 13.74
C MET A 121 -6.78 1.78 13.17
N LYS A 122 -7.83 1.64 13.98
CA LYS A 122 -9.19 2.07 13.63
C LYS A 122 -9.24 3.58 13.34
N THR A 123 -8.65 4.41 14.20
CA THR A 123 -8.66 5.87 14.04
C THR A 123 -7.99 6.31 12.74
N ALA A 124 -6.80 5.78 12.45
CA ALA A 124 -6.07 6.08 11.22
C ALA A 124 -6.83 5.59 9.97
N PHE A 125 -7.45 4.41 10.07
CA PHE A 125 -8.24 3.85 8.97
C PHE A 125 -9.53 4.63 8.71
N GLU A 126 -10.26 5.05 9.76
CA GLU A 126 -11.45 5.89 9.65
C GLU A 126 -11.12 7.25 9.02
N PHE A 127 -9.96 7.83 9.35
CA PHE A 127 -9.49 9.04 8.68
C PHE A 127 -9.29 8.81 7.18
N LEU A 128 -8.61 7.74 6.78
CA LEU A 128 -8.40 7.42 5.37
C LEU A 128 -9.70 7.19 4.61
N GLN A 129 -10.67 6.53 5.23
CA GLN A 129 -11.99 6.32 4.64
C GLN A 129 -12.73 7.65 4.42
N ARG A 130 -12.66 8.57 5.38
CA ARG A 130 -13.25 9.92 5.23
C ARG A 130 -12.57 10.70 4.11
N ALA A 131 -11.22 10.71 4.09
CA ALA A 131 -10.45 11.39 3.06
C ALA A 131 -10.73 10.80 1.67
N ARG A 132 -10.78 9.45 1.54
CA ARG A 132 -11.18 8.77 0.31
C ARG A 132 -12.54 9.26 -0.21
N ASN A 133 -13.53 9.33 0.67
CA ASN A 133 -14.88 9.76 0.29
C ASN A 133 -14.93 11.25 -0.06
N GLN A 134 -14.15 12.08 0.63
CA GLN A 134 -14.09 13.53 0.41
C GLN A 134 -13.41 13.89 -0.91
N PHE A 135 -12.33 13.22 -1.26
CA PHE A 135 -11.49 13.54 -2.41
C PHE A 135 -11.67 12.58 -3.60
N ASP A 136 -12.52 11.57 -3.47
CA ASP A 136 -12.90 10.61 -4.53
C ASP A 136 -11.71 9.90 -5.17
N PHE A 137 -10.91 9.17 -4.37
CA PHE A 137 -9.79 8.38 -4.86
C PHE A 137 -9.92 6.89 -4.48
N GLY A 138 -9.34 6.01 -5.32
CA GLY A 138 -9.13 4.62 -4.97
C GLY A 138 -8.00 4.49 -3.94
N LEU A 139 -8.17 3.65 -2.91
CA LEU A 139 -7.20 3.46 -1.85
C LEU A 139 -6.62 2.04 -1.89
N VAL A 140 -5.31 1.94 -2.02
CA VAL A 140 -4.55 0.68 -1.91
C VAL A 140 -3.68 0.74 -0.67
N ILE A 141 -3.82 -0.23 0.23
CA ILE A 141 -3.03 -0.31 1.45
C ILE A 141 -2.18 -1.57 1.43
N ILE A 142 -0.89 -1.42 1.74
CA ILE A 142 0.02 -2.55 1.98
C ILE A 142 0.05 -2.82 3.47
N HIS A 143 -0.09 -4.09 3.82
CA HIS A 143 -0.07 -4.52 5.21
C HIS A 143 0.67 -5.83 5.38
N HIS A 144 1.24 -6.07 6.57
CA HIS A 144 2.01 -7.27 6.87
C HIS A 144 1.17 -8.32 7.57
N HIS A 145 1.50 -9.60 7.35
CA HIS A 145 0.98 -10.68 8.17
C HIS A 145 1.58 -10.62 9.58
N ARG A 146 0.81 -11.05 10.57
CA ARG A 146 1.30 -11.25 11.93
C ARG A 146 2.40 -12.29 11.92
N LYS A 147 3.54 -12.03 12.59
CA LYS A 147 4.52 -13.08 12.85
C LYS A 147 3.84 -14.13 13.73
N LYS A 148 3.63 -15.34 13.21
CA LYS A 148 3.15 -16.46 14.03
C LYS A 148 4.18 -16.71 15.10
N ALA A 149 3.79 -16.66 16.37
CA ALA A 149 4.54 -17.30 17.45
C ALA A 149 4.71 -18.78 17.04
N ASN A 150 5.90 -19.37 17.32
CA ASN A 150 6.31 -20.72 16.93
C ASN A 150 5.40 -21.82 17.51
N ASP A 151 4.12 -21.83 17.19
CA ASP A 151 3.23 -22.94 17.50
C ASP A 151 3.35 -23.98 16.38
N ALA A 152 4.20 -24.98 16.64
CA ALA A 152 4.44 -26.13 15.78
C ALA A 152 3.20 -27.01 15.51
N GLN A 153 2.02 -26.60 15.95
CA GLN A 153 0.77 -27.37 15.83
C GLN A 153 -0.36 -26.71 15.03
N SER A 154 -0.20 -25.48 14.55
CA SER A 154 -1.25 -24.92 13.67
C SER A 154 -1.12 -25.54 12.27
N LYS A 155 -1.90 -26.57 11.97
CA LYS A 155 -2.12 -27.04 10.60
C LYS A 155 -2.49 -25.84 9.75
N LYS A 156 -1.60 -25.46 8.82
CA LYS A 156 -1.84 -24.39 7.86
C LYS A 156 -3.18 -24.63 7.18
N ARG A 157 -4.15 -23.77 7.45
CA ARG A 157 -5.25 -23.55 6.51
C ARG A 157 -4.74 -22.50 5.53
N PRO A 158 -4.63 -22.80 4.23
CA PRO A 158 -4.36 -21.80 3.23
C PRO A 158 -5.49 -20.76 3.28
N ASN A 159 -5.14 -19.46 3.24
CA ASN A 159 -6.07 -18.33 3.14
C ASN A 159 -6.89 -18.00 4.40
N ASP A 160 -6.31 -18.11 5.58
CA ASP A 160 -6.95 -17.59 6.78
C ASP A 160 -6.66 -16.07 6.90
N LEU A 161 -7.67 -15.25 6.60
CA LEU A 161 -7.60 -13.78 6.75
C LEU A 161 -7.32 -13.36 8.21
N SER A 162 -7.42 -14.28 9.17
CA SER A 162 -7.03 -14.05 10.57
C SER A 162 -5.52 -13.83 10.74
N ASP A 163 -4.71 -14.22 9.76
CA ASP A 163 -3.26 -13.97 9.76
C ASP A 163 -2.89 -12.53 9.36
N VAL A 164 -3.83 -11.76 8.83
CA VAL A 164 -3.63 -10.33 8.54
C VAL A 164 -3.48 -9.59 9.88
N TYR A 165 -2.32 -8.99 10.09
CA TYR A 165 -2.00 -8.29 11.33
C TYR A 165 -3.01 -7.18 11.61
N GLY A 166 -3.54 -7.15 12.82
CA GLY A 166 -4.18 -5.96 13.37
C GLY A 166 -5.67 -5.91 13.35
N SER A 167 -6.43 -6.75 12.75
CA SER A 167 -7.81 -6.96 13.12
C SER A 167 -8.76 -7.38 12.00
N PHE A 168 -9.79 -8.06 12.39
CA PHE A 168 -11.04 -8.25 11.66
C PHE A 168 -11.60 -6.93 11.08
N TYR A 169 -11.32 -5.80 11.72
CA TYR A 169 -11.78 -4.48 11.28
C TYR A 169 -11.21 -4.08 9.91
N ILE A 170 -9.92 -4.32 9.64
CA ILE A 170 -9.30 -3.97 8.36
C ILE A 170 -9.91 -4.81 7.24
N THR A 171 -10.00 -6.13 7.44
CA THR A 171 -10.52 -7.04 6.42
C THR A 171 -12.01 -6.83 6.15
N ALA A 172 -12.79 -6.39 7.14
CA ALA A 172 -14.20 -6.05 6.98
C ALA A 172 -14.44 -4.71 6.27
N ALA A 173 -13.44 -3.82 6.25
CA ALA A 173 -13.58 -2.46 5.75
C ALA A 173 -12.96 -2.25 4.35
N VAL A 174 -12.42 -3.29 3.72
CA VAL A 174 -11.85 -3.26 2.37
C VAL A 174 -12.69 -4.08 1.38
N ASP A 175 -12.74 -3.62 0.14
CA ASP A 175 -13.48 -4.29 -0.93
C ASP A 175 -12.76 -5.58 -1.39
N PHE A 176 -11.42 -5.58 -1.38
CA PHE A 176 -10.58 -6.70 -1.83
C PHE A 176 -9.37 -6.88 -0.95
N VAL A 177 -8.98 -8.13 -0.75
CA VAL A 177 -7.69 -8.50 -0.15
C VAL A 177 -6.90 -9.31 -1.18
N LEU A 178 -5.71 -8.81 -1.54
CA LEU A 178 -4.75 -9.53 -2.35
C LEU A 178 -3.64 -10.02 -1.43
N ASP A 179 -3.56 -11.32 -1.21
CA ASP A 179 -2.52 -11.95 -0.40
C ASP A 179 -1.40 -12.50 -1.27
N LEU A 180 -0.16 -12.10 -0.95
CA LEU A 180 1.05 -12.55 -1.63
C LEU A 180 1.73 -13.64 -0.80
N GLU A 181 1.89 -14.80 -1.40
CA GLU A 181 2.60 -15.94 -0.81
C GLU A 181 3.82 -16.31 -1.67
N GLU A 182 4.89 -16.72 -1.01
CA GLU A 182 5.99 -17.38 -1.70
C GLU A 182 5.52 -18.74 -2.22
N ARG A 183 5.70 -18.98 -3.51
CA ARG A 183 5.50 -20.31 -4.06
C ARG A 183 6.60 -21.21 -3.50
N ALA A 184 6.23 -22.27 -2.80
CA ALA A 184 7.18 -23.33 -2.49
C ALA A 184 7.68 -23.86 -3.84
N GLU A 185 8.98 -23.65 -4.14
CA GLU A 185 9.61 -24.38 -5.25
C GLU A 185 9.52 -25.85 -4.87
N ASP A 186 8.84 -26.64 -5.69
CA ASP A 186 8.95 -28.08 -5.65
C ASP A 186 10.41 -28.37 -6.02
N ILE A 187 11.24 -28.58 -5.01
CA ILE A 187 12.61 -29.08 -5.19
C ILE A 187 12.44 -30.54 -5.60
N GLU A 188 12.46 -30.77 -6.92
CA GLU A 188 12.66 -32.10 -7.50
C GLU A 188 14.13 -32.53 -7.34
#